data_1a0fc16e2c97f1523d458d3e57864786
#
_entry.id   1a0fc16e2c97f1523d458d3e57864786
#
_cell.length_a   1.000
_cell.length_b   1.000
_cell.length_c   1.000
_cell.angle_alpha   90.00
_cell.angle_beta   90.00
_cell.angle_gamma   90.00
#
_symmetry.space_group_name_H-M   'P 1'
#
loop_
_entity.id
_entity.type
_entity.pdbx_description
1 polymer ?
#
loop_
_entity_poly.entity_id
_entity_poly.type
_entity_poly.pdbx_seq_one_letter_code
_entity_poly.pdbx_strand_id
1 'polypeptide(L)'
;MNREQYLKNLSVPEGKIDVVLDTDAYNEIDDQFAIGYMLRNTQKFNIKGICAAPFLNGKSTCASDGMEKSYNEIRKLLSLAEMNDLESRVFKGSEEFLKDEKTAVRSEAADFMAALADDYSPEKPLYIVAIGAITNVASALLKNPQMTENCVVVWLGGHGVHMPLAASEFNMKQDIAAARVVFGCGIPLVQLPCGGVVDHFLTSKYELEHWLTGKNPLCDYLYNNTVQEADSYAAGKPWTRVIWDVTAVAWLLNENSKFMAERLIPSPIPEYDGHYAFDSSRHLIKYVYNINRDSLFEDLFNKLGEKG
;
A
#
# COMPACT_ATOMS: atom_id res chain seq x y z
N MET A 1 11.72 15.86 -14.98
CA MET A 1 12.58 14.63 -14.99
C MET A 1 12.79 14.15 -16.42
N ASN A 2 14.00 13.69 -16.80
CA ASN A 2 14.22 13.09 -18.13
C ASN A 2 13.76 11.60 -18.15
N ARG A 3 13.65 11.03 -19.38
CA ARG A 3 13.12 9.66 -19.56
C ARG A 3 13.98 8.58 -18.90
N GLU A 4 15.30 8.73 -18.91
CA GLU A 4 16.22 7.75 -18.31
C GLU A 4 16.03 7.70 -16.79
N GLN A 5 15.99 8.86 -16.13
CA GLN A 5 15.73 8.96 -14.70
C GLN A 5 14.33 8.46 -14.34
N TYR A 6 13.33 8.76 -15.18
CA TYR A 6 11.97 8.23 -15.00
C TYR A 6 11.95 6.69 -14.95
N LEU A 7 12.61 6.05 -15.92
CA LEU A 7 12.68 4.58 -15.98
C LEU A 7 13.51 4.00 -14.82
N LYS A 8 14.55 4.70 -14.37
CA LYS A 8 15.31 4.32 -13.18
C LYS A 8 14.44 4.35 -11.92
N ASN A 9 13.60 5.36 -11.77
CA ASN A 9 12.67 5.49 -10.64
C ASN A 9 11.57 4.42 -10.64
N LEU A 10 11.29 3.79 -11.79
CA LEU A 10 10.42 2.61 -11.91
C LEU A 10 11.14 1.27 -11.64
N SER A 11 12.37 1.30 -11.17
CA SER A 11 13.13 0.10 -10.78
C SER A 11 13.20 -0.01 -9.27
N VAL A 12 13.40 -1.24 -8.76
CA VAL A 12 13.57 -1.48 -7.33
C VAL A 12 14.74 -0.64 -6.81
N PRO A 13 14.54 0.17 -5.76
CA PRO A 13 15.58 1.07 -5.27
C PRO A 13 16.71 0.32 -4.56
N GLU A 14 17.95 0.80 -4.76
CA GLU A 14 19.13 0.32 -4.04
C GLU A 14 19.29 1.02 -2.68
N GLY A 15 19.93 0.32 -1.74
CA GLY A 15 20.30 0.87 -0.44
C GLY A 15 19.10 1.26 0.44
N LYS A 16 19.37 2.15 1.42
CA LYS A 16 18.34 2.65 2.35
C LYS A 16 17.59 3.82 1.71
N ILE A 17 16.25 3.78 1.82
CA ILE A 17 15.35 4.77 1.22
C ILE A 17 14.47 5.45 2.28
N ASP A 18 14.07 6.68 1.99
CA ASP A 18 13.03 7.39 2.73
C ASP A 18 11.65 6.97 2.19
N VAL A 19 10.73 6.62 3.10
CA VAL A 19 9.42 6.06 2.76
C VAL A 19 8.31 6.67 3.60
N VAL A 20 7.14 6.87 2.97
CA VAL A 20 5.85 7.15 3.62
C VAL A 20 4.93 5.97 3.32
N LEU A 21 4.18 5.51 4.31
CA LEU A 21 3.13 4.51 4.16
C LEU A 21 1.77 5.19 4.27
N ASP A 22 0.86 4.93 3.34
CA ASP A 22 -0.54 5.36 3.35
C ASP A 22 -1.44 4.11 3.39
N THR A 23 -2.19 3.90 4.49
CA THR A 23 -2.80 2.61 4.86
C THR A 23 -4.16 2.79 5.52
N ASP A 24 -5.12 1.95 5.19
CA ASP A 24 -6.42 1.87 5.85
C ASP A 24 -6.49 0.71 6.87
N ALA A 25 -5.49 0.68 7.76
CA ALA A 25 -5.05 -0.38 8.67
C ALA A 25 -6.13 -1.12 9.48
N TYR A 26 -7.34 -0.55 9.61
CA TYR A 26 -8.47 -1.19 10.30
C TYR A 26 -9.46 -1.86 9.35
N ASN A 27 -9.32 -1.63 8.04
CA ASN A 27 -10.20 -2.17 7.01
C ASN A 27 -10.16 -3.71 6.98
N GLU A 28 -8.98 -4.27 6.73
CA GLU A 28 -8.72 -5.72 6.73
C GLU A 28 -7.53 -6.05 7.62
N ILE A 29 -7.06 -7.31 7.57
CA ILE A 29 -5.96 -7.76 8.43
C ILE A 29 -4.58 -7.59 7.79
N ASP A 30 -4.51 -7.46 6.49
CA ASP A 30 -3.28 -7.52 5.70
C ASP A 30 -2.43 -6.24 5.77
N ASP A 31 -3.06 -5.06 5.90
CA ASP A 31 -2.38 -3.81 6.28
C ASP A 31 -1.49 -3.99 7.51
N GLN A 32 -2.00 -4.70 8.51
CA GLN A 32 -1.30 -4.90 9.79
C GLN A 32 -0.01 -5.71 9.59
N PHE A 33 -0.04 -6.70 8.67
CA PHE A 33 1.16 -7.44 8.26
C PHE A 33 2.13 -6.54 7.47
N ALA A 34 1.61 -5.70 6.57
CA ALA A 34 2.42 -4.78 5.79
C ALA A 34 3.13 -3.75 6.67
N ILE A 35 2.42 -3.17 7.65
CA ILE A 35 2.99 -2.27 8.66
C ILE A 35 4.08 -3.00 9.45
N GLY A 36 3.77 -4.18 10.00
CA GLY A 36 4.74 -4.97 10.74
C GLY A 36 5.99 -5.30 9.93
N TYR A 37 5.82 -5.70 8.66
CA TYR A 37 6.91 -6.01 7.77
C TYR A 37 7.79 -4.78 7.45
N MET A 38 7.18 -3.62 7.24
CA MET A 38 7.92 -2.37 7.04
C MET A 38 8.71 -1.97 8.29
N LEU A 39 8.09 -2.07 9.47
CA LEU A 39 8.73 -1.75 10.76
C LEU A 39 9.93 -2.66 11.07
N ARG A 40 9.93 -3.91 10.62
CA ARG A 40 11.05 -4.85 10.80
C ARG A 40 12.16 -4.73 9.76
N ASN A 41 11.98 -3.91 8.72
CA ASN A 41 12.97 -3.68 7.67
C ASN A 41 13.67 -2.31 7.79
N THR A 42 14.08 -1.91 9.00
CA THR A 42 14.70 -0.60 9.28
C THR A 42 16.06 -0.39 8.59
N GLN A 43 16.73 -1.45 8.19
CA GLN A 43 17.95 -1.38 7.38
C GLN A 43 17.66 -0.86 5.96
N LYS A 44 16.45 -1.11 5.42
CA LYS A 44 16.00 -0.63 4.11
C LYS A 44 15.22 0.67 4.21
N PHE A 45 14.36 0.79 5.21
CA PHE A 45 13.39 1.87 5.31
C PHE A 45 13.75 2.89 6.40
N ASN A 46 13.80 4.16 6.00
CA ASN A 46 13.72 5.30 6.90
C ASN A 46 12.28 5.84 6.81
N ILE A 47 11.44 5.43 7.75
CA ILE A 47 10.02 5.76 7.77
C ILE A 47 9.85 7.22 8.15
N LYS A 48 9.40 8.05 7.20
CA LYS A 48 9.18 9.49 7.38
C LYS A 48 7.80 9.79 7.94
N GLY A 49 6.82 8.95 7.60
CA GLY A 49 5.44 9.08 8.08
C GLY A 49 4.62 7.83 7.78
N ILE A 50 3.56 7.65 8.57
CA ILE A 50 2.50 6.66 8.35
C ILE A 50 1.19 7.42 8.36
N CYS A 51 0.46 7.38 7.25
CA CYS A 51 -0.75 8.14 7.00
C CYS A 51 -1.96 7.20 7.06
N ALA A 52 -2.99 7.58 7.81
CA ALA A 52 -4.24 6.83 7.86
C ALA A 52 -5.11 7.17 6.64
N ALA A 53 -5.35 6.21 5.77
CA ALA A 53 -6.24 6.36 4.62
C ALA A 53 -7.71 6.23 5.02
N PRO A 54 -8.64 6.91 4.33
CA PRO A 54 -10.07 6.70 4.52
C PRO A 54 -10.52 5.37 3.96
N PHE A 55 -11.51 4.73 4.60
CA PHE A 55 -12.22 3.59 4.02
C PHE A 55 -13.69 3.57 4.43
N LEU A 56 -14.53 2.95 3.60
CA LEU A 56 -15.95 2.75 3.88
C LEU A 56 -16.39 1.33 3.53
N ASN A 57 -16.70 0.56 4.55
CA ASN A 57 -17.28 -0.79 4.44
C ASN A 57 -18.12 -1.12 5.68
N GLY A 58 -18.40 -2.40 5.94
CA GLY A 58 -19.17 -2.83 7.11
C GLY A 58 -18.52 -2.55 8.47
N LYS A 59 -17.24 -2.17 8.51
CA LYS A 59 -16.50 -1.84 9.75
C LYS A 59 -16.48 -0.33 10.04
N SER A 60 -16.98 0.52 9.14
CA SER A 60 -17.01 1.98 9.30
C SER A 60 -18.35 2.57 8.90
N THR A 61 -18.73 3.67 9.54
CA THR A 61 -19.99 4.38 9.28
C THR A 61 -19.87 5.44 8.19
N CYS A 62 -18.67 5.94 7.96
CA CYS A 62 -18.28 6.87 6.89
C CYS A 62 -16.77 6.80 6.67
N ALA A 63 -16.27 7.49 5.64
CA ALA A 63 -14.85 7.51 5.31
C ALA A 63 -13.98 8.06 6.46
N SER A 64 -14.46 9.11 7.14
CA SER A 64 -13.79 9.71 8.30
C SER A 64 -13.70 8.73 9.48
N ASP A 65 -14.76 7.98 9.79
CA ASP A 65 -14.74 6.94 10.84
C ASP A 65 -13.75 5.82 10.50
N GLY A 66 -13.68 5.44 9.23
CA GLY A 66 -12.67 4.48 8.73
C GLY A 66 -11.25 5.00 8.95
N MET A 67 -10.98 6.24 8.57
CA MET A 67 -9.69 6.89 8.76
C MET A 67 -9.29 6.96 10.24
N GLU A 68 -10.19 7.39 11.13
CA GLU A 68 -9.92 7.46 12.58
C GLU A 68 -9.61 6.08 13.19
N LYS A 69 -10.32 5.04 12.75
CA LYS A 69 -10.04 3.66 13.16
C LYS A 69 -8.66 3.20 12.69
N SER A 70 -8.31 3.49 11.45
CA SER A 70 -6.97 3.18 10.90
C SER A 70 -5.87 3.95 11.63
N TYR A 71 -6.08 5.23 11.94
CA TYR A 71 -5.15 6.03 12.74
C TYR A 71 -4.87 5.39 14.11
N ASN A 72 -5.90 4.93 14.81
CA ASN A 72 -5.74 4.28 16.10
C ASN A 72 -5.09 2.89 15.98
N GLU A 73 -5.41 2.13 14.92
CA GLU A 73 -4.81 0.82 14.67
C GLU A 73 -3.31 0.94 14.36
N ILE A 74 -2.88 1.93 13.56
CA ILE A 74 -1.47 2.22 13.31
C ILE A 74 -0.72 2.43 14.64
N ARG A 75 -1.24 3.28 15.52
CA ARG A 75 -0.61 3.56 16.84
C ARG A 75 -0.50 2.31 17.71
N LYS A 76 -1.52 1.47 17.71
CA LYS A 76 -1.51 0.18 18.40
C LYS A 76 -0.43 -0.74 17.84
N LEU A 77 -0.29 -0.85 16.52
CA LEU A 77 0.75 -1.66 15.88
C LEU A 77 2.15 -1.14 16.20
N LEU A 78 2.38 0.18 16.24
CA LEU A 78 3.64 0.77 16.67
C LEU A 78 3.98 0.38 18.12
N SER A 79 2.99 0.40 19.02
CA SER A 79 3.18 -0.02 20.40
C SER A 79 3.52 -1.53 20.52
N LEU A 80 2.82 -2.40 19.74
CA LEU A 80 3.09 -3.84 19.73
C LEU A 80 4.45 -4.17 19.09
N ALA A 81 4.94 -3.34 18.18
CA ALA A 81 6.26 -3.47 17.56
C ALA A 81 7.40 -2.85 18.40
N GLU A 82 7.08 -2.20 19.53
CA GLU A 82 8.01 -1.44 20.38
C GLU A 82 8.68 -0.25 19.66
N MET A 83 7.97 0.38 18.69
CA MET A 83 8.44 1.51 17.88
C MET A 83 7.66 2.80 18.17
N ASN A 84 7.45 3.12 19.45
CA ASN A 84 6.67 4.28 19.90
C ASN A 84 7.31 5.64 19.51
N ASP A 85 8.60 5.66 19.18
CA ASP A 85 9.29 6.83 18.65
C ASP A 85 8.73 7.32 17.30
N LEU A 86 8.05 6.45 16.55
CA LEU A 86 7.35 6.78 15.32
C LEU A 86 5.94 7.36 15.54
N GLU A 87 5.41 7.37 16.77
CA GLU A 87 4.04 7.83 17.04
C GLU A 87 3.81 9.30 16.59
N SER A 88 4.83 10.15 16.74
CA SER A 88 4.78 11.54 16.26
C SER A 88 4.81 11.69 14.74
N ARG A 89 4.98 10.60 14.00
CA ARG A 89 4.98 10.54 12.53
C ARG A 89 3.72 9.85 11.99
N VAL A 90 2.69 9.69 12.80
CA VAL A 90 1.39 9.17 12.35
C VAL A 90 0.47 10.36 12.06
N PHE A 91 -0.07 10.41 10.84
CA PHE A 91 -0.88 11.53 10.36
C PHE A 91 -2.30 11.09 10.03
N LYS A 92 -3.28 11.90 10.42
CA LYS A 92 -4.67 11.71 10.02
C LYS A 92 -4.85 12.05 8.55
N GLY A 93 -5.53 11.17 7.84
CA GLY A 93 -5.84 11.32 6.43
C GLY A 93 -7.12 12.08 6.15
N SER A 94 -7.56 11.92 4.91
CA SER A 94 -8.77 12.55 4.38
C SER A 94 -10.03 12.01 5.08
N GLU A 95 -10.98 12.89 5.34
CA GLU A 95 -12.27 12.54 5.95
C GLU A 95 -13.34 12.17 4.92
N GLU A 96 -13.08 12.43 3.64
CA GLU A 96 -13.95 12.13 2.52
C GLU A 96 -13.11 11.71 1.31
N PHE A 97 -13.72 11.07 0.32
CA PHE A 97 -13.12 10.76 -0.98
C PHE A 97 -13.15 11.99 -1.90
N LEU A 98 -12.32 12.01 -2.96
CA LEU A 98 -12.33 13.09 -3.94
C LEU A 98 -13.70 13.18 -4.64
N LYS A 99 -14.20 14.40 -4.78
CA LYS A 99 -15.44 14.68 -5.54
C LYS A 99 -15.20 14.72 -7.05
N ASP A 100 -13.98 15.06 -7.44
CA ASP A 100 -13.53 15.18 -8.83
C ASP A 100 -11.99 15.07 -8.92
N GLU A 101 -11.46 15.03 -10.14
CA GLU A 101 -10.04 14.88 -10.42
C GLU A 101 -9.22 16.20 -10.25
N LYS A 102 -9.80 17.27 -9.72
CA LYS A 102 -9.18 18.61 -9.66
C LYS A 102 -9.14 19.21 -8.25
N THR A 103 -10.02 18.75 -7.37
CA THR A 103 -10.21 19.35 -6.05
C THR A 103 -9.64 18.43 -4.97
N ALA A 104 -8.53 18.85 -4.35
CA ALA A 104 -7.90 18.11 -3.26
C ALA A 104 -8.77 18.10 -1.99
N VAL A 105 -8.83 16.98 -1.29
CA VAL A 105 -9.35 16.90 0.09
C VAL A 105 -8.24 17.32 1.04
N ARG A 106 -8.57 18.18 1.99
CA ARG A 106 -7.63 18.66 3.00
C ARG A 106 -7.44 17.61 4.09
N SER A 107 -6.19 17.29 4.41
CA SER A 107 -5.84 16.41 5.53
C SER A 107 -4.40 16.65 5.98
N GLU A 108 -4.09 16.27 7.22
CA GLU A 108 -2.71 16.32 7.73
C GLU A 108 -1.78 15.45 6.87
N ALA A 109 -2.22 14.26 6.45
CA ALA A 109 -1.46 13.34 5.61
C ALA A 109 -1.14 13.94 4.23
N ALA A 110 -2.14 14.54 3.56
CA ALA A 110 -1.93 15.16 2.25
C ALA A 110 -1.00 16.39 2.35
N ASP A 111 -1.17 17.21 3.40
CA ASP A 111 -0.33 18.38 3.64
C ASP A 111 1.11 17.96 3.96
N PHE A 112 1.29 16.92 4.77
CA PHE A 112 2.58 16.35 5.11
C PHE A 112 3.31 15.80 3.88
N MET A 113 2.66 14.95 3.07
CA MET A 113 3.28 14.39 1.87
C MET A 113 3.64 15.46 0.84
N ALA A 114 2.74 16.44 0.62
CA ALA A 114 2.97 17.54 -0.30
C ALA A 114 4.18 18.40 0.11
N ALA A 115 4.30 18.73 1.40
CA ALA A 115 5.42 19.52 1.92
C ALA A 115 6.73 18.72 1.94
N LEU A 116 6.68 17.45 2.37
CA LEU A 116 7.86 16.60 2.46
C LEU A 116 8.51 16.36 1.09
N ALA A 117 7.73 16.29 0.02
CA ALA A 117 8.21 16.05 -1.34
C ALA A 117 9.18 17.13 -1.84
N ASP A 118 9.14 18.33 -1.29
CA ASP A 118 10.04 19.44 -1.67
C ASP A 118 11.50 19.20 -1.23
N ASP A 119 11.72 18.30 -0.26
CA ASP A 119 13.05 17.91 0.22
C ASP A 119 13.72 16.84 -0.67
N TYR A 120 13.06 16.39 -1.74
CA TYR A 120 13.51 15.28 -2.60
C TYR A 120 13.74 15.75 -4.04
N SER A 121 14.36 14.88 -4.82
CA SER A 121 14.66 15.13 -6.25
C SER A 121 14.46 13.85 -7.06
N PRO A 122 14.45 13.97 -8.41
CA PRO A 122 14.39 12.79 -9.27
C PRO A 122 15.47 11.74 -9.01
N GLU A 123 16.68 12.18 -8.62
CA GLU A 123 17.83 11.31 -8.36
C GLU A 123 17.77 10.64 -6.98
N LYS A 124 17.03 11.26 -6.05
CA LYS A 124 16.77 10.75 -4.69
C LYS A 124 15.30 10.94 -4.35
N PRO A 125 14.40 10.14 -4.93
CA PRO A 125 12.96 10.31 -4.74
C PRO A 125 12.49 9.85 -3.37
N LEU A 126 11.37 10.44 -2.90
CA LEU A 126 10.57 9.91 -1.82
C LEU A 126 9.72 8.74 -2.33
N TYR A 127 9.73 7.62 -1.62
CA TYR A 127 8.83 6.50 -1.92
C TYR A 127 7.55 6.60 -1.10
N ILE A 128 6.40 6.54 -1.75
CA ILE A 128 5.08 6.54 -1.11
C ILE A 128 4.45 5.19 -1.40
N VAL A 129 4.31 4.35 -0.36
CA VAL A 129 3.61 3.06 -0.42
C VAL A 129 2.17 3.30 -0.02
N ALA A 130 1.23 3.06 -0.93
CA ALA A 130 -0.19 3.17 -0.69
C ALA A 130 -0.84 1.78 -0.73
N ILE A 131 -1.59 1.44 0.32
CA ILE A 131 -2.25 0.15 0.48
C ILE A 131 -3.74 0.27 0.86
N GLY A 132 -4.30 1.46 0.71
CA GLY A 132 -5.72 1.77 0.85
C GLY A 132 -6.23 2.60 -0.32
N ALA A 133 -7.38 3.23 -0.15
CA ALA A 133 -7.90 4.22 -1.09
C ALA A 133 -6.90 5.37 -1.26
N ILE A 134 -6.54 5.71 -2.49
CA ILE A 134 -5.40 6.59 -2.79
C ILE A 134 -5.70 8.10 -2.64
N THR A 135 -6.73 8.44 -1.91
CA THR A 135 -7.25 9.81 -1.70
C THR A 135 -6.19 10.77 -1.17
N ASN A 136 -5.42 10.36 -0.15
CA ASN A 136 -4.39 11.20 0.47
C ASN A 136 -3.27 11.53 -0.52
N VAL A 137 -2.79 10.53 -1.27
CA VAL A 137 -1.73 10.68 -2.28
C VAL A 137 -2.19 11.56 -3.43
N ALA A 138 -3.40 11.33 -3.94
CA ALA A 138 -3.99 12.14 -5.01
C ALA A 138 -4.17 13.61 -4.56
N SER A 139 -4.64 13.81 -3.32
CA SER A 139 -4.79 15.16 -2.74
C SER A 139 -3.44 15.86 -2.59
N ALA A 140 -2.40 15.15 -2.17
CA ALA A 140 -1.05 15.71 -2.09
C ALA A 140 -0.52 16.10 -3.48
N LEU A 141 -0.71 15.27 -4.51
CA LEU A 141 -0.34 15.54 -5.90
C LEU A 141 -1.07 16.77 -6.48
N LEU A 142 -2.37 16.91 -6.19
CA LEU A 142 -3.15 18.07 -6.61
C LEU A 142 -2.69 19.38 -5.94
N LYS A 143 -2.14 19.29 -4.72
CA LYS A 143 -1.59 20.43 -3.97
C LYS A 143 -0.17 20.77 -4.40
N ASN A 144 0.65 19.76 -4.63
CA ASN A 144 2.05 19.91 -5.04
C ASN A 144 2.34 19.03 -6.29
N PRO A 145 2.11 19.55 -7.52
CA PRO A 145 2.42 18.82 -8.74
C PRO A 145 3.90 18.46 -8.93
N GLN A 146 4.85 19.10 -8.18
CA GLN A 146 6.27 18.76 -8.22
C GLN A 146 6.53 17.31 -7.72
N MET A 147 5.61 16.73 -6.95
CA MET A 147 5.67 15.33 -6.54
C MET A 147 5.80 14.37 -7.73
N THR A 148 5.31 14.73 -8.93
CA THR A 148 5.46 13.91 -10.14
C THR A 148 6.93 13.71 -10.56
N GLU A 149 7.83 14.55 -10.09
CA GLU A 149 9.27 14.43 -10.33
C GLU A 149 10.03 13.90 -9.10
N ASN A 150 9.58 14.24 -7.90
CA ASN A 150 10.30 14.03 -6.65
C ASN A 150 9.87 12.75 -5.91
N CYS A 151 8.81 12.08 -6.36
CA CYS A 151 8.26 10.91 -5.67
C CYS A 151 8.10 9.70 -6.61
N VAL A 152 8.08 8.51 -5.99
CA VAL A 152 7.64 7.25 -6.61
C VAL A 152 6.48 6.71 -5.80
N VAL A 153 5.37 6.38 -6.45
CA VAL A 153 4.21 5.76 -5.80
C VAL A 153 4.23 4.26 -6.05
N VAL A 154 4.10 3.47 -4.99
CA VAL A 154 3.92 2.01 -5.05
C VAL A 154 2.55 1.72 -4.48
N TRP A 155 1.60 1.30 -5.31
CA TRP A 155 0.20 1.17 -4.91
C TRP A 155 -0.37 -0.22 -5.16
N LEU A 156 -0.93 -0.80 -4.10
CA LEU A 156 -1.80 -1.98 -4.20
C LEU A 156 -3.22 -1.49 -4.52
N GLY A 157 -3.60 -1.60 -5.77
CA GLY A 157 -4.92 -1.14 -6.21
C GLY A 157 -5.27 -1.56 -7.64
N GLY A 158 -6.56 -1.79 -7.85
CA GLY A 158 -7.10 -2.35 -9.07
C GLY A 158 -6.90 -3.86 -9.18
N HIS A 159 -7.59 -4.49 -10.11
CA HIS A 159 -7.35 -5.87 -10.51
C HIS A 159 -6.40 -5.95 -11.70
N GLY A 160 -5.98 -7.15 -12.04
CA GLY A 160 -5.16 -7.40 -13.21
C GLY A 160 -5.82 -6.86 -14.49
N VAL A 161 -5.02 -6.26 -15.39
CA VAL A 161 -5.53 -5.64 -16.64
C VAL A 161 -6.29 -6.61 -17.55
N HIS A 162 -6.19 -7.92 -17.31
CA HIS A 162 -6.93 -8.96 -18.03
C HIS A 162 -8.26 -9.33 -17.37
N MET A 163 -8.54 -8.78 -16.18
CA MET A 163 -9.77 -9.05 -15.45
C MET A 163 -10.91 -8.13 -15.95
N PRO A 164 -12.14 -8.64 -16.06
CA PRO A 164 -13.29 -7.76 -16.24
C PRO A 164 -13.44 -6.85 -15.01
N LEU A 165 -13.91 -5.63 -15.19
CA LEU A 165 -14.13 -4.67 -14.11
C LEU A 165 -12.88 -4.43 -13.25
N ALA A 166 -11.72 -4.31 -13.90
CA ALA A 166 -10.42 -4.22 -13.21
C ALA A 166 -10.30 -3.00 -12.27
N ALA A 167 -11.05 -1.92 -12.51
CA ALA A 167 -11.12 -0.76 -11.62
C ALA A 167 -12.15 -0.90 -10.48
N SER A 168 -12.85 -2.03 -10.36
CA SER A 168 -13.82 -2.30 -9.29
C SER A 168 -13.21 -2.94 -8.04
N GLU A 169 -11.88 -3.08 -7.99
CA GLU A 169 -11.13 -3.50 -6.81
C GLU A 169 -11.39 -2.51 -5.66
N PHE A 170 -11.32 -3.00 -4.41
CA PHE A 170 -11.78 -2.26 -3.24
C PHE A 170 -11.07 -0.90 -3.07
N ASN A 171 -9.74 -0.86 -3.02
CA ASN A 171 -8.97 0.37 -2.83
C ASN A 171 -9.23 1.39 -3.95
N MET A 172 -9.24 0.91 -5.20
CA MET A 172 -9.47 1.76 -6.36
C MET A 172 -10.93 2.24 -6.42
N LYS A 173 -11.89 1.35 -6.16
CA LYS A 173 -13.32 1.66 -6.22
C LYS A 173 -13.75 2.67 -5.17
N GLN A 174 -13.09 2.72 -4.01
CA GLN A 174 -13.38 3.69 -2.96
C GLN A 174 -13.24 5.12 -3.49
N ASP A 175 -12.23 5.37 -4.34
CA ASP A 175 -11.98 6.70 -4.90
C ASP A 175 -11.42 6.61 -6.33
N ILE A 176 -12.32 6.42 -7.30
CA ILE A 176 -11.95 6.37 -8.73
C ILE A 176 -11.36 7.72 -9.19
N ALA A 177 -11.84 8.85 -8.66
CA ALA A 177 -11.32 10.16 -9.01
C ALA A 177 -9.84 10.29 -8.60
N ALA A 178 -9.49 9.86 -7.39
CA ALA A 178 -8.11 9.83 -6.92
C ALA A 178 -7.23 8.87 -7.75
N ALA A 179 -7.75 7.68 -8.07
CA ALA A 179 -7.06 6.73 -8.94
C ALA A 179 -6.74 7.35 -10.31
N ARG A 180 -7.69 8.06 -10.92
CA ARG A 180 -7.51 8.75 -12.20
C ARG A 180 -6.46 9.85 -12.13
N VAL A 181 -6.40 10.60 -11.03
CA VAL A 181 -5.33 11.59 -10.80
C VAL A 181 -3.97 10.90 -10.81
N VAL A 182 -3.79 9.85 -10.01
CA VAL A 182 -2.48 9.17 -9.87
C VAL A 182 -2.06 8.48 -11.17
N PHE A 183 -2.96 7.75 -11.82
CA PHE A 183 -2.67 7.11 -13.12
C PHE A 183 -2.49 8.12 -14.26
N GLY A 184 -3.01 9.35 -14.12
CA GLY A 184 -3.00 10.37 -15.17
C GLY A 184 -1.87 11.39 -15.10
N CYS A 185 -1.30 11.63 -13.91
CA CYS A 185 -0.40 12.77 -13.68
C CYS A 185 1.05 12.55 -14.17
N GLY A 186 1.45 11.33 -14.53
CA GLY A 186 2.80 11.04 -14.99
C GLY A 186 3.84 10.79 -13.88
N ILE A 187 3.41 10.62 -12.63
CA ILE A 187 4.30 10.19 -11.55
C ILE A 187 4.84 8.78 -11.83
N PRO A 188 6.11 8.46 -11.49
CA PRO A 188 6.57 7.07 -11.46
C PRO A 188 5.67 6.24 -10.56
N LEU A 189 4.87 5.36 -11.17
CA LEU A 189 3.90 4.51 -10.50
C LEU A 189 4.25 3.04 -10.66
N VAL A 190 4.22 2.31 -9.55
CA VAL A 190 4.29 0.85 -9.49
C VAL A 190 2.93 0.34 -9.06
N GLN A 191 2.24 -0.37 -9.94
CA GLN A 191 0.96 -0.99 -9.64
C GLN A 191 1.14 -2.44 -9.22
N LEU A 192 0.54 -2.81 -8.09
CA LEU A 192 0.37 -4.19 -7.63
C LEU A 192 -1.14 -4.52 -7.72
N PRO A 193 -1.57 -5.26 -8.75
CA PRO A 193 -2.98 -5.59 -8.91
C PRO A 193 -3.41 -6.69 -7.93
N CYS A 194 -4.60 -6.55 -7.34
CA CYS A 194 -5.17 -7.54 -6.43
C CYS A 194 -5.58 -8.83 -7.18
N GLY A 195 -6.83 -8.93 -7.61
CA GLY A 195 -7.34 -10.11 -8.31
C GLY A 195 -6.62 -10.37 -9.63
N GLY A 196 -6.29 -11.64 -9.87
CA GLY A 196 -5.54 -12.11 -11.04
C GLY A 196 -4.01 -11.95 -10.95
N VAL A 197 -3.48 -11.38 -9.84
CA VAL A 197 -2.03 -11.22 -9.61
C VAL A 197 -1.66 -11.56 -8.18
N VAL A 198 -2.14 -10.81 -7.19
CA VAL A 198 -1.76 -11.00 -5.79
C VAL A 198 -2.67 -12.00 -5.06
N ASP A 199 -3.84 -12.32 -5.61
CA ASP A 199 -4.85 -13.19 -5.01
C ASP A 199 -4.39 -14.62 -4.65
N HIS A 200 -3.24 -15.06 -5.14
CA HIS A 200 -2.64 -16.33 -4.74
C HIS A 200 -1.59 -16.20 -3.61
N PHE A 201 -1.33 -15.01 -3.09
CA PHE A 201 -0.50 -14.79 -1.90
C PHE A 201 -1.29 -15.11 -0.63
N LEU A 202 -1.68 -16.37 -0.54
CA LEU A 202 -2.58 -16.94 0.46
C LEU A 202 -1.81 -17.56 1.63
N THR A 203 -2.30 -17.34 2.85
CA THR A 203 -1.88 -18.09 4.04
C THR A 203 -3.08 -18.76 4.72
N SER A 204 -2.81 -19.71 5.60
CA SER A 204 -3.79 -20.45 6.37
C SER A 204 -3.58 -20.26 7.87
N LYS A 205 -4.60 -20.62 8.67
CA LYS A 205 -4.48 -20.65 10.14
C LYS A 205 -3.24 -21.42 10.60
N TYR A 206 -2.96 -22.56 9.98
CA TYR A 206 -1.85 -23.44 10.39
C TYR A 206 -0.47 -22.84 10.13
N GLU A 207 -0.30 -22.13 9.00
CA GLU A 207 0.93 -21.42 8.72
C GLU A 207 1.12 -20.25 9.70
N LEU A 208 0.08 -19.44 9.91
CA LEU A 208 0.13 -18.32 10.85
C LEU A 208 0.41 -18.80 12.29
N GLU A 209 -0.23 -19.88 12.73
CA GLU A 209 0.01 -20.48 14.05
C GLU A 209 1.47 -20.93 14.21
N HIS A 210 1.98 -21.65 13.21
CA HIS A 210 3.35 -22.17 13.23
C HIS A 210 4.41 -21.07 13.25
N TRP A 211 4.23 -20.06 12.40
CA TRP A 211 5.27 -19.06 12.19
C TRP A 211 5.21 -17.86 13.15
N LEU A 212 4.03 -17.51 13.67
CA LEU A 212 3.84 -16.28 14.44
C LEU A 212 3.64 -16.49 15.93
N THR A 213 2.95 -17.58 16.34
CA THR A 213 2.53 -17.74 17.75
C THR A 213 3.73 -17.78 18.69
N GLY A 214 3.68 -16.93 19.74
CA GLY A 214 4.70 -16.87 20.79
C GLY A 214 6.04 -16.26 20.37
N LYS A 215 6.14 -15.64 19.20
CA LYS A 215 7.37 -14.97 18.75
C LYS A 215 7.57 -13.62 19.44
N ASN A 216 6.57 -12.76 19.38
CA ASN A 216 6.53 -11.44 20.01
C ASN A 216 5.07 -10.93 20.05
N PRO A 217 4.77 -9.83 20.80
CA PRO A 217 3.42 -9.30 20.91
C PRO A 217 2.76 -8.92 19.58
N LEU A 218 3.53 -8.40 18.61
CA LEU A 218 3.02 -8.08 17.27
C LEU A 218 2.59 -9.35 16.53
N CYS A 219 3.42 -10.39 16.51
CA CYS A 219 3.12 -11.66 15.87
C CYS A 219 1.88 -12.34 16.48
N ASP A 220 1.76 -12.33 17.80
CA ASP A 220 0.59 -12.89 18.51
C ASP A 220 -0.69 -12.09 18.15
N TYR A 221 -0.58 -10.78 18.04
CA TYR A 221 -1.69 -9.94 17.60
C TYR A 221 -2.11 -10.26 16.16
N LEU A 222 -1.18 -10.29 15.21
CA LEU A 222 -1.44 -10.61 13.80
C LEU A 222 -2.15 -11.96 13.66
N TYR A 223 -1.67 -12.99 14.34
CA TYR A 223 -2.31 -14.30 14.35
C TYR A 223 -3.73 -14.23 14.92
N ASN A 224 -3.88 -13.73 16.16
CA ASN A 224 -5.16 -13.73 16.84
C ASN A 224 -6.22 -12.91 16.12
N ASN A 225 -5.85 -11.72 15.60
CA ASN A 225 -6.76 -10.86 14.86
C ASN A 225 -7.21 -11.50 13.54
N THR A 226 -6.31 -12.14 12.81
CA THR A 226 -6.63 -12.85 11.57
C THR A 226 -7.56 -14.03 11.82
N VAL A 227 -7.29 -14.82 12.85
CA VAL A 227 -8.15 -15.97 13.21
C VAL A 227 -9.53 -15.50 13.65
N GLN A 228 -9.59 -14.47 14.50
CA GLN A 228 -10.88 -13.92 14.96
C GLN A 228 -11.72 -13.38 13.79
N GLU A 229 -11.10 -12.69 12.85
CA GLU A 229 -11.81 -12.19 11.66
C GLU A 229 -12.31 -13.35 10.79
N ALA A 230 -11.45 -14.32 10.48
CA ALA A 230 -11.82 -15.47 9.65
C ALA A 230 -12.90 -16.33 10.30
N ASP A 231 -12.83 -16.55 11.62
CA ASP A 231 -13.83 -17.32 12.35
C ASP A 231 -15.20 -16.62 12.40
N SER A 232 -15.27 -15.29 12.21
CA SER A 232 -16.54 -14.55 12.16
C SER A 232 -17.44 -14.97 10.99
N TYR A 233 -16.86 -15.49 9.89
CA TYR A 233 -17.61 -15.92 8.70
C TYR A 233 -17.30 -17.35 8.25
N ALA A 234 -16.24 -17.98 8.74
CA ALA A 234 -15.78 -19.29 8.29
C ALA A 234 -15.50 -20.27 9.44
N ALA A 235 -16.05 -20.06 10.65
CA ALA A 235 -15.88 -20.96 11.78
C ALA A 235 -16.21 -22.41 11.43
N GLY A 236 -15.29 -23.34 11.73
CA GLY A 236 -15.44 -24.76 11.46
C GLY A 236 -15.29 -25.16 9.98
N LYS A 237 -14.87 -24.25 9.11
CA LYS A 237 -14.60 -24.50 7.69
C LYS A 237 -13.14 -24.28 7.37
N PRO A 238 -12.58 -24.93 6.32
CA PRO A 238 -11.28 -24.54 5.79
C PRO A 238 -11.30 -23.09 5.28
N TRP A 239 -10.28 -22.31 5.63
CA TRP A 239 -10.13 -20.96 5.10
C TRP A 239 -8.67 -20.63 4.81
N THR A 240 -8.48 -19.69 3.92
CA THR A 240 -7.24 -19.00 3.66
C THR A 240 -7.49 -17.49 3.64
N ARG A 241 -6.45 -16.70 3.89
CA ARG A 241 -6.48 -15.24 3.76
C ARG A 241 -5.37 -14.81 2.81
N VAL A 242 -5.71 -13.93 1.90
CA VAL A 242 -4.70 -13.25 1.09
C VAL A 242 -4.11 -12.13 1.93
N ILE A 243 -2.79 -12.01 1.95
CA ILE A 243 -2.08 -10.94 2.67
C ILE A 243 -1.62 -9.90 1.63
N TRP A 244 -2.61 -9.25 1.02
CA TRP A 244 -2.45 -8.39 -0.15
C TRP A 244 -1.33 -7.35 0.00
N ASP A 245 -1.41 -6.54 1.03
CA ASP A 245 -0.70 -5.28 1.24
C ASP A 245 0.81 -5.43 1.46
N VAL A 246 1.23 -6.57 2.01
CA VAL A 246 2.66 -6.90 2.16
C VAL A 246 3.39 -6.78 0.81
N THR A 247 2.70 -7.08 -0.30
CA THR A 247 3.33 -7.09 -1.63
C THR A 247 3.81 -5.70 -2.07
N ALA A 248 3.12 -4.62 -1.67
CA ALA A 248 3.53 -3.26 -1.97
C ALA A 248 4.84 -2.88 -1.24
N VAL A 249 4.95 -3.24 0.04
CA VAL A 249 6.19 -3.08 0.81
C VAL A 249 7.30 -3.96 0.25
N ALA A 250 6.97 -5.22 -0.09
CA ALA A 250 7.92 -6.20 -0.61
C ALA A 250 8.49 -5.82 -1.99
N TRP A 251 7.76 -5.03 -2.81
CA TRP A 251 8.30 -4.55 -4.07
C TRP A 251 9.57 -3.72 -3.88
N LEU A 252 9.66 -2.91 -2.85
CA LEU A 252 10.85 -2.12 -2.50
C LEU A 252 12.05 -2.98 -2.05
N LEU A 253 11.82 -4.25 -1.77
CA LEU A 253 12.79 -5.27 -1.37
C LEU A 253 13.05 -6.32 -2.47
N ASN A 254 12.42 -6.16 -3.66
CA ASN A 254 12.40 -7.15 -4.72
C ASN A 254 13.69 -7.19 -5.56
N GLU A 255 14.84 -7.04 -4.95
CA GLU A 255 16.14 -7.14 -5.62
C GLU A 255 16.26 -8.48 -6.35
N ASN A 256 16.76 -8.44 -7.60
CA ASN A 256 16.88 -9.61 -8.48
C ASN A 256 15.57 -10.38 -8.71
N SER A 257 14.42 -9.71 -8.61
CA SER A 257 13.08 -10.29 -8.81
C SER A 257 12.79 -11.50 -7.92
N LYS A 258 13.32 -11.48 -6.68
CA LYS A 258 13.20 -12.63 -5.74
C LYS A 258 11.77 -12.90 -5.28
N PHE A 259 10.92 -11.86 -5.22
CA PHE A 259 9.56 -11.95 -4.71
C PHE A 259 8.49 -11.84 -5.79
N MET A 260 8.76 -11.09 -6.86
CA MET A 260 7.75 -10.84 -7.88
C MET A 260 8.37 -10.52 -9.24
N ALA A 261 7.59 -10.83 -10.29
CA ALA A 261 7.92 -10.48 -11.66
C ALA A 261 7.10 -9.26 -12.12
N GLU A 262 7.74 -8.39 -12.92
CA GLU A 262 7.21 -7.10 -13.29
C GLU A 262 7.53 -6.74 -14.74
N ARG A 263 6.75 -5.82 -15.30
CA ARG A 263 6.96 -5.28 -16.66
C ARG A 263 6.53 -3.82 -16.74
N LEU A 264 6.93 -3.15 -17.79
CA LEU A 264 6.41 -1.81 -18.13
C LEU A 264 5.17 -1.97 -19.01
N ILE A 265 4.14 -1.19 -18.70
CA ILE A 265 2.93 -1.06 -19.52
C ILE A 265 2.55 0.41 -19.64
N PRO A 266 1.85 0.83 -20.72
CA PRO A 266 1.18 2.14 -20.73
C PRO A 266 0.21 2.24 -19.56
N SER A 267 0.19 3.37 -18.88
CA SER A 267 -0.69 3.61 -17.73
C SER A 267 -2.16 3.43 -18.15
N PRO A 268 -2.92 2.47 -17.57
CA PRO A 268 -4.35 2.35 -17.86
C PRO A 268 -5.12 3.56 -17.34
N ILE A 269 -6.36 3.69 -17.79
CA ILE A 269 -7.29 4.74 -17.34
C ILE A 269 -8.38 4.06 -16.54
N PRO A 270 -8.42 4.20 -15.20
CA PRO A 270 -9.56 3.73 -14.40
C PRO A 270 -10.82 4.47 -14.82
N GLU A 271 -11.89 3.75 -15.15
CA GLU A 271 -13.17 4.33 -15.54
C GLU A 271 -14.20 4.20 -14.41
N TYR A 272 -15.11 5.17 -14.33
CA TYR A 272 -16.12 5.21 -13.25
C TYR A 272 -17.13 4.05 -13.30
N ASP A 273 -17.18 3.33 -14.44
CA ASP A 273 -18.00 2.13 -14.61
C ASP A 273 -17.29 0.82 -14.15
N GLY A 274 -16.06 0.95 -13.60
CA GLY A 274 -15.28 -0.15 -13.08
C GLY A 274 -14.34 -0.83 -14.09
N HIS A 275 -14.28 -0.38 -15.35
CA HIS A 275 -13.35 -0.89 -16.35
C HIS A 275 -12.04 -0.11 -16.39
N TYR A 276 -11.06 -0.65 -17.10
CA TYR A 276 -9.91 0.13 -17.59
C TYR A 276 -10.08 0.44 -19.06
N ALA A 277 -9.89 1.72 -19.43
CA ALA A 277 -9.59 2.12 -20.81
C ALA A 277 -8.07 2.12 -21.04
N PHE A 278 -7.66 1.96 -22.29
CA PHE A 278 -6.25 1.87 -22.67
C PHE A 278 -5.91 2.85 -23.78
N ASP A 279 -4.79 3.56 -23.61
CA ASP A 279 -4.18 4.41 -24.60
C ASP A 279 -2.67 4.16 -24.61
N SER A 280 -2.17 3.60 -25.70
CA SER A 280 -0.76 3.23 -25.85
C SER A 280 0.21 4.42 -25.89
N SER A 281 -0.29 5.64 -26.04
CA SER A 281 0.51 6.87 -26.03
C SER A 281 0.80 7.41 -24.63
N ARG A 282 0.15 6.87 -23.61
CA ARG A 282 0.35 7.31 -22.21
C ARG A 282 1.74 6.93 -21.69
N HIS A 283 2.18 7.62 -20.65
CA HIS A 283 3.42 7.28 -19.93
C HIS A 283 3.40 5.83 -19.43
N LEU A 284 4.58 5.27 -19.26
CA LEU A 284 4.73 3.90 -18.77
C LEU A 284 4.64 3.87 -17.25
N ILE A 285 4.04 2.80 -16.73
CA ILE A 285 4.09 2.44 -15.32
C ILE A 285 4.75 1.08 -15.15
N LYS A 286 5.25 0.79 -13.95
CA LYS A 286 5.67 -0.54 -13.56
C LYS A 286 4.43 -1.33 -13.14
N TYR A 287 4.28 -2.54 -13.66
CA TYR A 287 3.16 -3.42 -13.41
C TYR A 287 3.66 -4.78 -12.94
N VAL A 288 3.30 -5.16 -11.74
CA VAL A 288 3.57 -6.51 -11.22
C VAL A 288 2.55 -7.47 -11.80
N TYR A 289 3.00 -8.64 -12.29
CA TYR A 289 2.11 -9.62 -12.91
C TYR A 289 2.20 -11.03 -12.31
N ASN A 290 3.12 -11.25 -11.37
CA ASN A 290 3.25 -12.53 -10.67
C ASN A 290 3.97 -12.35 -9.34
N ILE A 291 3.58 -13.12 -8.33
CA ILE A 291 4.19 -13.15 -6.99
C ILE A 291 4.82 -14.53 -6.76
N ASN A 292 6.05 -14.58 -6.26
CA ASN A 292 6.66 -15.80 -5.72
C ASN A 292 6.21 -15.95 -4.26
N ARG A 293 5.09 -16.65 -4.08
CA ARG A 293 4.42 -16.82 -2.79
C ARG A 293 5.36 -17.30 -1.70
N ASP A 294 6.07 -18.38 -1.94
CA ASP A 294 6.83 -19.05 -0.88
C ASP A 294 8.06 -18.22 -0.46
N SER A 295 8.77 -17.64 -1.42
CA SER A 295 9.90 -16.74 -1.12
C SER A 295 9.48 -15.51 -0.32
N LEU A 296 8.31 -14.95 -0.62
CA LEU A 296 7.83 -13.77 0.08
C LEU A 296 7.31 -14.12 1.48
N PHE A 297 6.60 -15.24 1.68
CA PHE A 297 6.20 -15.68 3.01
C PHE A 297 7.38 -16.07 3.89
N GLU A 298 8.40 -16.72 3.33
CA GLU A 298 9.63 -17.01 4.07
C GLU A 298 10.27 -15.74 4.61
N ASP A 299 10.45 -14.72 3.78
CA ASP A 299 11.02 -13.43 4.20
C ASP A 299 10.11 -12.71 5.21
N LEU A 300 8.80 -12.65 4.95
CA LEU A 300 7.82 -12.03 5.83
C LEU A 300 7.83 -12.63 7.24
N PHE A 301 7.69 -13.94 7.35
CA PHE A 301 7.60 -14.61 8.65
C PHE A 301 8.92 -14.54 9.40
N ASN A 302 10.06 -14.67 8.73
CA ASN A 302 11.37 -14.50 9.34
C ASN A 302 11.51 -13.07 9.91
N LYS A 303 11.17 -12.05 9.13
CA LYS A 303 11.25 -10.65 9.56
C LYS A 303 10.31 -10.33 10.73
N LEU A 304 9.06 -10.75 10.66
CA LEU A 304 8.10 -10.53 11.75
C LEU A 304 8.52 -11.23 13.04
N GLY A 305 9.15 -12.41 12.96
CA GLY A 305 9.63 -13.18 14.09
C GLY A 305 10.94 -12.67 14.71
N GLU A 306 11.66 -11.74 14.07
CA GLU A 306 12.85 -11.11 14.64
C GLU A 306 12.47 -10.35 15.94
N LYS A 307 13.32 -10.44 16.96
CA LYS A 307 13.17 -9.59 18.15
C LYS A 307 13.59 -8.16 17.78
N GLY A 308 12.81 -7.19 18.20
CA GLY A 308 13.09 -5.77 18.01
C GLY A 308 14.34 -5.29 18.70
#